data_77439f0bc362f631091531c8394e22dc
#
_entry.id   77439f0bc362f631091531c8394e22dc
#
_cell.length_a   1.000
_cell.length_b   1.000
_cell.length_c   1.000
_cell.angle_alpha   90.00
_cell.angle_beta   90.00
_cell.angle_gamma   90.00
#
_symmetry.space_group_name_H-M   'P 1'
#
loop_
_entity.id
_entity.type
_entity.pdbx_description
1 polymer ?
#
loop_
_entity_poly.entity_id
_entity_poly.type
_entity_poly.pdbx_seq_one_letter_code
_entity_poly.pdbx_strand_id
1 'polypeptide(L)'
;AISRKIKSLEDELGIILFIRNAKTVEITAPGSIFLNYAKRCLFAFEHLKSDFENEFNLKKDTIQIGLPPITDAHVFAKLLGEFKKTYPQISIELYEYGSKVIETSVQEGRIDVGIICTIPNKDFESFFLSDDKMCVVMPKGYPLEERKEIPMKLLADYPLVLYRDDFNLHDDILSNCKKIGFTPKIVFETSQRDLMLQTVSSGLGGAILPSRLCPPNSADGNIAVRPLTEPKMTHHLYAIWKKGRYLSRAARLWIEFTKDHLTLLNKEKLDDEIRG
;
A
#
# COMPACT_ATOMS: atom_id res chain seq x y z
N ALA A 1 35.73 15.51 -13.37
CA ALA A 1 35.39 16.08 -12.07
C ALA A 1 34.74 15.05 -11.11
N ILE A 2 33.68 14.36 -11.50
CA ILE A 2 32.92 13.41 -10.66
C ILE A 2 33.79 12.23 -10.21
N SER A 3 34.56 11.62 -11.11
CA SER A 3 35.39 10.46 -10.80
C SER A 3 36.44 10.73 -9.71
N ARG A 4 37.02 11.95 -9.68
CA ARG A 4 37.97 12.35 -8.63
C ARG A 4 37.30 12.54 -7.28
N LYS A 5 36.08 13.10 -7.25
CA LYS A 5 35.29 13.28 -6.01
C LYS A 5 34.88 11.92 -5.40
N ILE A 6 34.48 10.97 -6.25
CA ILE A 6 34.15 9.62 -5.77
C ILE A 6 35.41 8.93 -5.22
N LYS A 7 36.56 9.05 -5.90
CA LYS A 7 37.80 8.47 -5.39
C LYS A 7 38.24 9.10 -4.05
N SER A 8 38.13 10.42 -3.93
CA SER A 8 38.39 11.10 -2.65
C SER A 8 37.50 10.61 -1.52
N LEU A 9 36.22 10.32 -1.84
CA LEU A 9 35.25 9.76 -0.88
C LEU A 9 35.62 8.33 -0.51
N GLU A 10 35.99 7.48 -1.48
CA GLU A 10 36.47 6.12 -1.24
C GLU A 10 37.73 6.10 -0.35
N ASP A 11 38.68 7.04 -0.60
CA ASP A 11 39.88 7.20 0.20
C ASP A 11 39.55 7.66 1.64
N GLU A 12 38.61 8.58 1.82
CA GLU A 12 38.17 9.08 3.14
C GLU A 12 37.46 7.98 3.95
N LEU A 13 36.63 7.17 3.30
CA LEU A 13 35.87 6.08 3.93
C LEU A 13 36.74 4.81 4.15
N GLY A 14 37.88 4.69 3.45
CA GLY A 14 38.67 3.48 3.42
C GLY A 14 37.98 2.29 2.76
N ILE A 15 36.99 2.55 1.91
CA ILE A 15 36.11 1.52 1.31
C ILE A 15 35.95 1.79 -0.17
N ILE A 16 36.08 0.75 -1.02
CA ILE A 16 35.85 0.84 -2.46
C ILE A 16 34.35 0.77 -2.71
N LEU A 17 33.79 1.81 -3.31
CA LEU A 17 32.36 1.89 -3.65
C LEU A 17 32.07 1.42 -5.08
N PHE A 18 33.05 1.55 -6.01
CA PHE A 18 32.91 1.17 -7.40
C PHE A 18 34.12 0.37 -7.90
N ILE A 19 33.85 -0.74 -8.58
CA ILE A 19 34.85 -1.46 -9.36
C ILE A 19 34.85 -0.87 -10.78
N ARG A 20 36.03 -0.43 -11.21
CA ARG A 20 36.20 0.24 -12.52
C ARG A 20 37.04 -0.64 -13.42
N ASN A 21 36.41 -1.19 -14.45
CA ASN A 21 37.06 -1.92 -15.51
C ASN A 21 37.19 -0.99 -16.75
N ALA A 22 38.01 -1.40 -17.75
CA ALA A 22 38.22 -0.60 -18.94
C ALA A 22 36.94 -0.23 -19.73
N LYS A 23 35.85 -0.99 -19.56
CA LYS A 23 34.58 -0.81 -20.29
C LYS A 23 33.34 -0.62 -19.38
N THR A 24 33.44 -0.92 -18.09
CA THR A 24 32.29 -0.90 -17.16
C THR A 24 32.66 -0.31 -15.82
N VAL A 25 31.67 0.29 -15.17
CA VAL A 25 31.73 0.71 -13.76
C VAL A 25 30.62 -0.02 -13.02
N GLU A 26 30.99 -0.83 -12.04
CA GLU A 26 30.06 -1.63 -11.24
C GLU A 26 30.07 -1.17 -9.80
N ILE A 27 28.92 -1.13 -9.18
CA ILE A 27 28.81 -0.76 -7.76
C ILE A 27 29.13 -1.98 -6.89
N THR A 28 29.91 -1.79 -5.83
CA THR A 28 30.21 -2.85 -4.86
C THR A 28 29.05 -3.05 -3.87
N ALA A 29 29.06 -4.15 -3.10
CA ALA A 29 28.09 -4.33 -2.02
C ALA A 29 28.14 -3.19 -0.97
N PRO A 30 29.34 -2.75 -0.48
CA PRO A 30 29.44 -1.54 0.34
C PRO A 30 28.96 -0.29 -0.39
N GLY A 31 29.24 -0.16 -1.69
CA GLY A 31 28.77 0.96 -2.52
C GLY A 31 27.25 1.04 -2.59
N SER A 32 26.56 -0.09 -2.71
CA SER A 32 25.09 -0.15 -2.71
C SER A 32 24.51 0.29 -1.36
N ILE A 33 25.13 -0.11 -0.26
CA ILE A 33 24.74 0.32 1.09
C ILE A 33 24.95 1.84 1.22
N PHE A 34 26.14 2.33 0.84
CA PHE A 34 26.44 3.76 0.88
C PHE A 34 25.50 4.59 0.02
N LEU A 35 25.17 4.13 -1.19
CA LEU A 35 24.22 4.78 -2.09
C LEU A 35 22.84 4.97 -1.43
N ASN A 36 22.37 3.97 -0.69
CA ASN A 36 21.11 4.07 0.04
C ASN A 36 21.16 5.15 1.13
N TYR A 37 22.25 5.23 1.88
CA TYR A 37 22.44 6.30 2.87
C TYR A 37 22.59 7.68 2.22
N ALA A 38 23.34 7.78 1.12
CA ALA A 38 23.53 9.03 0.39
C ALA A 38 22.19 9.55 -0.18
N LYS A 39 21.34 8.66 -0.73
CA LYS A 39 20.00 9.01 -1.17
C LYS A 39 19.14 9.54 -0.03
N ARG A 40 19.21 8.94 1.15
CA ARG A 40 18.49 9.41 2.35
C ARG A 40 18.97 10.78 2.80
N CYS A 41 20.28 11.04 2.77
CA CYS A 41 20.84 12.36 3.11
C CYS A 41 20.41 13.44 2.12
N LEU A 42 20.51 13.16 0.82
CA LEU A 42 20.06 14.09 -0.23
C LEU A 42 18.58 14.41 -0.08
N PHE A 43 17.77 13.37 0.11
CA PHE A 43 16.36 13.53 0.32
C PHE A 43 16.03 14.38 1.56
N ALA A 44 16.71 14.12 2.69
CA ALA A 44 16.54 14.93 3.90
C ALA A 44 16.93 16.40 3.67
N PHE A 45 17.97 16.64 2.86
CA PHE A 45 18.40 18.00 2.52
C PHE A 45 17.40 18.72 1.60
N GLU A 46 16.85 18.02 0.61
CA GLU A 46 15.79 18.56 -0.27
C GLU A 46 14.52 18.88 0.51
N HIS A 47 14.16 18.01 1.47
CA HIS A 47 13.03 18.26 2.38
C HIS A 47 13.29 19.43 3.33
N LEU A 48 14.49 19.54 3.90
CA LEU A 48 14.84 20.70 4.73
C LEU A 48 14.65 22.02 3.95
N LYS A 49 15.06 22.04 2.68
CA LYS A 49 14.88 23.20 1.81
C LYS A 49 13.40 23.46 1.53
N SER A 50 12.64 22.41 1.22
CA SER A 50 11.20 22.49 0.96
C SER A 50 10.43 22.94 2.20
N ASP A 51 10.73 22.37 3.37
CA ASP A 51 10.09 22.70 4.63
C ASP A 51 10.39 24.16 5.01
N PHE A 52 11.64 24.62 4.80
CA PHE A 52 12.03 26.01 5.01
C PHE A 52 11.32 26.97 4.04
N GLU A 53 11.23 26.61 2.75
CA GLU A 53 10.50 27.39 1.74
C GLU A 53 9.00 27.44 2.06
N ASN A 54 8.42 26.40 2.58
CA ASN A 54 7.00 26.30 2.98
C ASN A 54 6.70 27.12 4.26
N GLU A 55 7.61 27.10 5.27
CA GLU A 55 7.50 27.92 6.49
C GLU A 55 7.43 29.41 6.18
N PHE A 56 8.16 29.85 5.15
CA PHE A 56 8.19 31.25 4.69
C PHE A 56 7.21 31.56 3.56
N ASN A 57 6.24 30.66 3.23
CA ASN A 57 5.29 30.83 2.12
C ASN A 57 5.95 31.03 0.74
N LEU A 58 7.17 30.52 0.54
CA LEU A 58 7.90 30.72 -0.72
C LEU A 58 7.52 29.74 -1.82
N LYS A 59 6.84 28.62 -1.48
CA LYS A 59 6.30 27.62 -2.43
C LYS A 59 4.93 27.12 -2.03
N LYS A 60 4.20 26.50 -2.98
CA LYS A 60 2.95 25.79 -2.71
C LYS A 60 3.21 24.66 -1.70
N ASP A 61 2.45 24.64 -0.61
CA ASP A 61 2.37 23.52 0.31
C ASP A 61 2.06 22.24 -0.48
N THR A 62 2.92 21.24 -0.39
CA THR A 62 2.73 19.93 -1.05
C THR A 62 2.73 18.84 0.01
N ILE A 63 1.84 17.87 -0.11
CA ILE A 63 1.86 16.64 0.68
C ILE A 63 2.05 15.45 -0.25
N GLN A 64 2.91 14.52 0.17
CA GLN A 64 3.19 13.25 -0.48
C GLN A 64 2.47 12.13 0.27
N ILE A 65 1.50 11.47 -0.40
CA ILE A 65 0.66 10.44 0.20
C ILE A 65 0.92 9.12 -0.51
N GLY A 66 1.25 8.08 0.25
CA GLY A 66 1.33 6.71 -0.23
C GLY A 66 0.01 5.97 -0.04
N LEU A 67 -0.50 5.35 -1.10
CA LEU A 67 -1.78 4.66 -1.09
C LEU A 67 -1.65 3.29 -1.77
N PRO A 68 -1.97 2.17 -1.08
CA PRO A 68 -1.99 0.88 -1.76
C PRO A 68 -3.22 0.76 -2.66
N PRO A 69 -3.08 0.19 -3.87
CA PRO A 69 -4.21 -0.03 -4.80
C PRO A 69 -5.35 -0.90 -4.25
N ILE A 70 -5.13 -1.51 -3.10
CA ILE A 70 -6.11 -2.30 -2.33
C ILE A 70 -6.98 -1.44 -1.39
N THR A 71 -6.91 -0.13 -1.51
CA THR A 71 -7.72 0.82 -0.74
C THR A 71 -9.03 1.12 -1.47
N ASP A 72 -10.10 1.37 -0.71
CA ASP A 72 -11.38 1.80 -1.28
C ASP A 72 -11.24 3.16 -1.98
N ALA A 73 -11.21 3.11 -3.32
CA ALA A 73 -11.00 4.28 -4.16
C ALA A 73 -12.12 5.33 -4.01
N HIS A 74 -13.38 4.90 -3.78
CA HIS A 74 -14.51 5.82 -3.62
C HIS A 74 -14.36 6.67 -2.35
N VAL A 75 -14.10 6.01 -1.24
CA VAL A 75 -13.91 6.66 0.06
C VAL A 75 -12.71 7.61 0.02
N PHE A 76 -11.60 7.15 -0.56
CA PHE A 76 -10.39 7.96 -0.62
C PHE A 76 -10.51 9.15 -1.56
N ALA A 77 -11.15 8.99 -2.72
CA ALA A 77 -11.42 10.09 -3.66
C ALA A 77 -12.32 11.16 -3.04
N LYS A 78 -13.35 10.77 -2.27
CA LYS A 78 -14.21 11.70 -1.53
C LYS A 78 -13.40 12.50 -0.50
N LEU A 79 -12.57 11.81 0.30
CA LEU A 79 -11.70 12.45 1.29
C LEU A 79 -10.74 13.47 0.65
N LEU A 80 -10.09 13.09 -0.46
CA LEU A 80 -9.23 13.97 -1.24
C LEU A 80 -9.99 15.19 -1.78
N GLY A 81 -11.19 14.97 -2.32
CA GLY A 81 -12.03 16.04 -2.86
C GLY A 81 -12.43 17.05 -1.80
N GLU A 82 -12.83 16.61 -0.62
CA GLU A 82 -13.20 17.49 0.49
C GLU A 82 -11.98 18.22 1.07
N PHE A 83 -10.85 17.55 1.18
CA PHE A 83 -9.59 18.17 1.59
C PHE A 83 -9.18 19.30 0.60
N LYS A 84 -9.26 19.04 -0.69
CA LYS A 84 -8.93 20.04 -1.72
C LYS A 84 -9.89 21.22 -1.74
N LYS A 85 -11.17 21.04 -1.38
CA LYS A 85 -12.12 22.13 -1.21
C LYS A 85 -11.76 23.00 -0.01
N THR A 86 -11.35 22.38 1.09
CA THR A 86 -10.98 23.07 2.34
C THR A 86 -9.62 23.77 2.23
N TYR A 87 -8.66 23.13 1.54
CA TYR A 87 -7.28 23.60 1.40
C TYR A 87 -6.86 23.66 -0.08
N PRO A 88 -7.44 24.54 -0.90
CA PRO A 88 -7.20 24.58 -2.35
C PRO A 88 -5.74 24.89 -2.73
N GLN A 89 -5.00 25.56 -1.85
CA GLN A 89 -3.58 25.90 -2.04
C GLN A 89 -2.64 24.70 -1.89
N ILE A 90 -3.04 23.63 -1.16
CA ILE A 90 -2.19 22.47 -0.93
C ILE A 90 -2.17 21.59 -2.18
N SER A 91 -0.99 21.29 -2.68
CA SER A 91 -0.79 20.29 -3.74
C SER A 91 -0.70 18.89 -3.13
N ILE A 92 -1.28 17.91 -3.81
CA ILE A 92 -1.25 16.50 -3.37
C ILE A 92 -0.51 15.70 -4.44
N GLU A 93 0.48 14.94 -4.01
CA GLU A 93 1.18 13.96 -4.82
C GLU A 93 0.85 12.56 -4.29
N LEU A 94 0.24 11.72 -5.13
CA LEU A 94 -0.12 10.35 -4.78
C LEU A 94 0.90 9.36 -5.34
N TYR A 95 1.29 8.42 -4.50
CA TYR A 95 2.20 7.33 -4.83
C TYR A 95 1.52 5.99 -4.57
N GLU A 96 1.28 5.23 -5.64
CA GLU A 96 0.60 3.95 -5.58
C GLU A 96 1.59 2.79 -5.53
N TYR A 97 1.74 2.17 -4.37
CA TYR A 97 2.62 1.03 -4.12
C TYR A 97 1.97 0.05 -3.14
N GLY A 98 2.48 -1.18 -3.08
CA GLY A 98 2.16 -2.09 -1.98
C GLY A 98 2.63 -1.54 -0.63
N SER A 99 1.98 -1.97 0.45
CA SER A 99 2.24 -1.45 1.81
C SER A 99 3.72 -1.54 2.22
N LYS A 100 4.44 -2.59 1.82
CA LYS A 100 5.88 -2.76 2.12
C LYS A 100 6.73 -1.62 1.55
N VAL A 101 6.44 -1.21 0.31
CA VAL A 101 7.14 -0.10 -0.34
C VAL A 101 6.75 1.23 0.28
N ILE A 102 5.47 1.40 0.67
CA ILE A 102 4.97 2.60 1.36
C ILE A 102 5.65 2.74 2.72
N GLU A 103 5.70 1.68 3.55
CA GLU A 103 6.37 1.69 4.85
C GLU A 103 7.83 2.12 4.71
N THR A 104 8.56 1.52 3.76
CA THR A 104 9.95 1.89 3.48
C THR A 104 10.07 3.36 3.05
N SER A 105 9.17 3.82 2.19
CA SER A 105 9.17 5.19 1.68
C SER A 105 8.86 6.23 2.76
N VAL A 106 7.94 5.92 3.69
CA VAL A 106 7.67 6.75 4.87
C VAL A 106 8.87 6.74 5.81
N GLN A 107 9.48 5.56 6.05
CA GLN A 107 10.66 5.45 6.92
C GLN A 107 11.86 6.25 6.39
N GLU A 108 12.06 6.23 5.08
CA GLU A 108 13.10 7.01 4.41
C GLU A 108 12.73 8.49 4.23
N GLY A 109 11.47 8.84 4.43
CA GLY A 109 10.94 10.20 4.31
C GLY A 109 10.62 10.63 2.89
N ARG A 110 10.52 9.71 1.92
CA ARG A 110 10.08 9.98 0.54
C ARG A 110 8.56 10.19 0.42
N ILE A 111 7.82 9.75 1.41
CA ILE A 111 6.37 9.91 1.55
C ILE A 111 6.13 10.49 2.94
N ASP A 112 5.25 11.49 3.05
CA ASP A 112 4.91 12.13 4.32
C ASP A 112 3.96 11.29 5.14
N VAL A 113 2.89 10.82 4.50
CA VAL A 113 1.84 9.99 5.11
C VAL A 113 1.56 8.80 4.21
N GLY A 114 1.66 7.60 4.77
CA GLY A 114 1.34 6.36 4.07
C GLY A 114 0.05 5.72 4.59
N ILE A 115 -0.71 5.10 3.70
CA ILE A 115 -1.75 4.15 4.09
C ILE A 115 -1.16 2.74 3.96
N ILE A 116 -1.33 1.93 4.98
CA ILE A 116 -0.85 0.54 4.99
C ILE A 116 -1.93 -0.42 5.45
N CYS A 117 -1.78 -1.69 5.06
CA CYS A 117 -2.76 -2.74 5.30
C CYS A 117 -2.34 -3.68 6.43
N THR A 118 -1.43 -3.26 7.30
CA THR A 118 -0.90 -4.04 8.42
C THR A 118 -0.90 -3.21 9.69
N ILE A 119 -0.75 -3.88 10.83
CA ILE A 119 -0.55 -3.21 12.11
C ILE A 119 0.84 -2.52 12.07
N PRO A 120 0.90 -1.19 12.28
CA PRO A 120 2.14 -0.44 12.24
C PRO A 120 3.14 -0.89 13.32
N ASN A 121 4.42 -0.89 12.98
CA ASN A 121 5.47 -1.11 13.97
C ASN A 121 5.76 0.18 14.78
N LYS A 122 6.63 0.06 15.80
CA LYS A 122 6.96 1.13 16.76
C LYS A 122 7.69 2.35 16.15
N ASP A 123 8.17 2.26 14.91
CA ASP A 123 8.93 3.31 14.24
C ASP A 123 7.99 4.36 13.60
N PHE A 124 6.70 4.05 13.56
CA PHE A 124 5.67 4.93 13.04
C PHE A 124 4.75 5.47 14.14
N GLU A 125 4.31 6.68 13.97
CA GLU A 125 3.05 7.15 14.53
C GLU A 125 1.93 6.78 13.55
N SER A 126 0.76 6.49 14.08
CA SER A 126 -0.34 5.98 13.27
C SER A 126 -1.70 6.27 13.90
N PHE A 127 -2.73 6.14 13.07
CA PHE A 127 -4.09 5.96 13.56
C PHE A 127 -4.83 4.95 12.67
N PHE A 128 -5.77 4.27 13.31
CA PHE A 128 -6.63 3.29 12.65
C PHE A 128 -7.64 3.98 11.73
N LEU A 129 -7.75 3.50 10.51
CA LEU A 129 -8.72 4.00 9.53
C LEU A 129 -9.96 3.11 9.48
N SER A 130 -9.77 1.85 9.21
CA SER A 130 -10.86 0.87 9.12
C SER A 130 -10.32 -0.55 9.10
N ASP A 131 -11.24 -1.49 9.27
CA ASP A 131 -11.03 -2.90 9.01
C ASP A 131 -12.08 -3.44 8.04
N ASP A 132 -11.77 -4.57 7.43
CA ASP A 132 -12.67 -5.24 6.51
C ASP A 132 -12.50 -6.76 6.59
N LYS A 133 -13.59 -7.49 6.36
CA LYS A 133 -13.57 -8.95 6.28
C LYS A 133 -13.05 -9.37 4.91
N MET A 134 -12.41 -10.53 4.84
CA MET A 134 -12.00 -11.09 3.56
C MET A 134 -13.11 -11.91 2.93
N CYS A 135 -13.20 -11.83 1.61
CA CYS A 135 -14.11 -12.60 0.80
C CYS A 135 -13.36 -13.38 -0.28
N VAL A 136 -13.94 -14.49 -0.67
CA VAL A 136 -13.56 -15.22 -1.88
C VAL A 136 -14.44 -14.74 -3.02
N VAL A 137 -13.82 -14.31 -4.09
CA VAL A 137 -14.44 -13.95 -5.36
C VAL A 137 -14.18 -15.10 -6.32
N MET A 138 -15.21 -15.67 -6.91
CA MET A 138 -15.11 -16.86 -7.76
C MET A 138 -16.00 -16.74 -8.99
N PRO A 139 -15.72 -17.47 -10.07
CA PRO A 139 -16.61 -17.56 -11.21
C PRO A 139 -17.98 -18.14 -10.78
N LYS A 140 -19.03 -17.67 -11.38
CA LYS A 140 -20.36 -18.26 -11.19
C LYS A 140 -20.38 -19.69 -11.72
N GLY A 141 -21.13 -20.57 -11.07
CA GLY A 141 -21.12 -22.00 -11.37
C GLY A 141 -19.98 -22.80 -10.73
N TYR A 142 -19.11 -22.16 -9.96
CA TYR A 142 -18.12 -22.89 -9.17
C TYR A 142 -18.80 -23.75 -8.10
N PRO A 143 -18.30 -24.96 -7.81
CA PRO A 143 -18.90 -25.84 -6.80
C PRO A 143 -19.00 -25.24 -5.40
N LEU A 144 -18.21 -24.19 -5.11
CA LEU A 144 -18.22 -23.47 -3.83
C LEU A 144 -19.32 -22.38 -3.76
N GLU A 145 -19.95 -22.03 -4.87
CA GLU A 145 -20.95 -20.95 -4.94
C GLU A 145 -22.16 -21.19 -4.02
N GLU A 146 -22.60 -22.43 -3.89
CA GLU A 146 -23.75 -22.80 -3.07
C GLU A 146 -23.50 -22.67 -1.55
N ARG A 147 -22.25 -22.48 -1.15
CA ARG A 147 -21.91 -22.30 0.25
C ARG A 147 -22.20 -20.88 0.72
N LYS A 148 -22.64 -20.74 1.98
CA LYS A 148 -22.82 -19.43 2.62
C LYS A 148 -21.50 -18.74 2.92
N GLU A 149 -20.46 -19.51 3.23
CA GLU A 149 -19.09 -19.08 3.55
C GLU A 149 -18.09 -20.12 3.08
N ILE A 150 -16.86 -19.71 2.85
CA ILE A 150 -15.79 -20.55 2.31
C ILE A 150 -14.65 -20.67 3.33
N PRO A 151 -14.49 -21.84 3.98
CA PRO A 151 -13.26 -22.17 4.68
C PRO A 151 -12.07 -22.16 3.72
N MET A 152 -10.98 -21.51 4.08
CA MET A 152 -9.81 -21.35 3.21
C MET A 152 -9.26 -22.69 2.70
N LYS A 153 -9.35 -23.76 3.48
CA LYS A 153 -8.91 -25.10 3.10
C LYS A 153 -9.55 -25.60 1.80
N LEU A 154 -10.79 -25.19 1.51
CA LEU A 154 -11.48 -25.59 0.30
C LEU A 154 -10.91 -24.97 -0.97
N LEU A 155 -10.05 -23.94 -0.83
CA LEU A 155 -9.38 -23.29 -1.96
C LEU A 155 -8.15 -24.08 -2.45
N ALA A 156 -7.76 -25.15 -1.78
CA ALA A 156 -6.58 -25.96 -2.14
C ALA A 156 -6.65 -26.52 -3.58
N ASP A 157 -7.84 -26.86 -4.05
CA ASP A 157 -8.04 -27.46 -5.37
C ASP A 157 -8.31 -26.42 -6.48
N TYR A 158 -8.50 -25.16 -6.12
CA TYR A 158 -8.87 -24.10 -7.04
C TYR A 158 -7.71 -23.16 -7.36
N PRO A 159 -7.54 -22.78 -8.65
CA PRO A 159 -6.55 -21.77 -9.01
C PRO A 159 -6.93 -20.40 -8.46
N LEU A 160 -5.93 -19.63 -8.03
CA LEU A 160 -6.10 -18.30 -7.47
C LEU A 160 -5.30 -17.25 -8.25
N VAL A 161 -5.86 -16.05 -8.33
CA VAL A 161 -5.15 -14.82 -8.71
C VAL A 161 -4.90 -14.04 -7.44
N LEU A 162 -3.65 -13.65 -7.19
CA LEU A 162 -3.26 -12.94 -5.98
C LEU A 162 -2.73 -11.54 -6.31
N TYR A 163 -2.65 -10.70 -5.28
CA TYR A 163 -1.81 -9.51 -5.36
C TYR A 163 -0.34 -9.90 -5.37
N ARG A 164 0.52 -9.02 -5.92
CA ARG A 164 1.97 -9.21 -5.97
C ARG A 164 2.59 -9.26 -4.57
N ASP A 165 3.83 -9.71 -4.50
CA ASP A 165 4.62 -9.89 -3.28
C ASP A 165 4.97 -8.60 -2.52
N ASP A 166 4.82 -7.42 -3.14
CA ASP A 166 4.92 -6.12 -2.46
C ASP A 166 3.68 -5.76 -1.62
N PHE A 167 2.61 -6.56 -1.70
CA PHE A 167 1.43 -6.45 -0.86
C PHE A 167 1.49 -7.42 0.33
N ASN A 168 1.24 -6.92 1.53
CA ASN A 168 1.20 -7.78 2.73
C ASN A 168 0.11 -8.86 2.64
N LEU A 169 -1.01 -8.56 1.99
CA LEU A 169 -2.10 -9.52 1.78
C LEU A 169 -1.63 -10.78 1.04
N HIS A 170 -0.69 -10.66 0.11
CA HIS A 170 -0.06 -11.80 -0.55
C HIS A 170 0.57 -12.76 0.48
N ASP A 171 1.47 -12.24 1.33
CA ASP A 171 2.17 -13.03 2.34
C ASP A 171 1.21 -13.61 3.37
N ASP A 172 0.18 -12.83 3.76
CA ASP A 172 -0.85 -13.27 4.71
C ASP A 172 -1.64 -14.46 4.15
N ILE A 173 -2.03 -14.42 2.88
CA ILE A 173 -2.73 -15.54 2.21
C ILE A 173 -1.81 -16.76 2.16
N LEU A 174 -0.57 -16.62 1.67
CA LEU A 174 0.36 -17.75 1.55
C LEU A 174 0.70 -18.37 2.92
N SER A 175 0.92 -17.53 3.94
CA SER A 175 1.19 -17.96 5.30
C SER A 175 0.01 -18.76 5.88
N ASN A 176 -1.22 -18.28 5.68
CA ASN A 176 -2.41 -18.98 6.16
C ASN A 176 -2.66 -20.29 5.41
N CYS A 177 -2.49 -20.33 4.09
CA CYS A 177 -2.55 -21.56 3.30
C CYS A 177 -1.54 -22.61 3.83
N LYS A 178 -0.30 -22.19 4.06
CA LYS A 178 0.75 -23.06 4.61
C LYS A 178 0.40 -23.58 5.99
N LYS A 179 -0.14 -22.75 6.90
CA LYS A 179 -0.55 -23.14 8.26
C LYS A 179 -1.64 -24.21 8.25
N ILE A 180 -2.54 -24.17 7.28
CA ILE A 180 -3.63 -25.16 7.14
C ILE A 180 -3.28 -26.33 6.21
N GLY A 181 -2.02 -26.37 5.72
CA GLY A 181 -1.43 -27.56 5.11
C GLY A 181 -1.53 -27.64 3.59
N PHE A 182 -1.66 -26.51 2.87
CA PHE A 182 -1.59 -26.53 1.41
C PHE A 182 -0.84 -25.33 0.82
N THR A 183 -0.40 -25.48 -0.43
CA THR A 183 0.17 -24.40 -1.25
C THR A 183 -0.85 -24.05 -2.34
N PRO A 184 -1.26 -22.77 -2.46
CA PRO A 184 -2.25 -22.38 -3.46
C PRO A 184 -1.70 -22.50 -4.89
N LYS A 185 -2.57 -22.85 -5.84
CA LYS A 185 -2.26 -22.87 -7.27
C LYS A 185 -2.42 -21.45 -7.81
N ILE A 186 -1.33 -20.70 -7.93
CA ILE A 186 -1.36 -19.31 -8.40
C ILE A 186 -1.35 -19.27 -9.92
N VAL A 187 -2.35 -18.63 -10.53
CA VAL A 187 -2.43 -18.41 -11.98
C VAL A 187 -1.45 -17.31 -12.39
N PHE A 188 -1.55 -16.17 -11.74
CA PHE A 188 -0.62 -15.06 -11.82
C PHE A 188 -0.86 -14.07 -10.66
N GLU A 189 0.03 -13.09 -10.56
CA GLU A 189 -0.03 -12.04 -9.55
C GLU A 189 -0.15 -10.66 -10.23
N THR A 190 -0.94 -9.77 -9.63
CA THR A 190 -1.20 -8.43 -10.18
C THR A 190 -1.40 -7.40 -9.07
N SER A 191 -1.15 -6.13 -9.38
CA SER A 191 -1.55 -5.00 -8.52
C SER A 191 -2.93 -4.43 -8.89
N GLN A 192 -3.51 -4.88 -10.02
CA GLN A 192 -4.72 -4.30 -10.58
C GLN A 192 -5.95 -5.14 -10.20
N ARG A 193 -6.79 -4.57 -9.33
CA ARG A 193 -8.05 -5.20 -8.92
C ARG A 193 -8.94 -5.55 -10.11
N ASP A 194 -9.08 -4.65 -11.07
CA ASP A 194 -10.00 -4.85 -12.19
C ASP A 194 -9.54 -5.98 -13.09
N LEU A 195 -8.22 -6.10 -13.36
CA LEU A 195 -7.67 -7.26 -14.07
C LEU A 195 -7.94 -8.56 -13.31
N MET A 196 -7.78 -8.55 -11.99
CA MET A 196 -8.09 -9.71 -11.14
C MET A 196 -9.56 -10.12 -11.27
N LEU A 197 -10.49 -9.19 -11.16
CA LEU A 197 -11.93 -9.45 -11.29
C LEU A 197 -12.33 -9.96 -12.69
N GLN A 198 -11.75 -9.37 -13.75
CA GLN A 198 -11.98 -9.84 -15.12
C GLN A 198 -11.44 -11.26 -15.33
N THR A 199 -10.30 -11.58 -14.74
CA THR A 199 -9.73 -12.93 -14.76
C THR A 199 -10.65 -13.94 -14.06
N VAL A 200 -11.20 -13.56 -12.89
CA VAL A 200 -12.19 -14.39 -12.21
C VAL A 200 -13.45 -14.56 -13.06
N SER A 201 -13.97 -13.47 -13.62
CA SER A 201 -15.16 -13.51 -14.50
C SER A 201 -14.97 -14.41 -15.73
N SER A 202 -13.73 -14.52 -16.24
CA SER A 202 -13.40 -15.41 -17.37
C SER A 202 -13.22 -16.88 -17.00
N GLY A 203 -13.36 -17.23 -15.71
CA GLY A 203 -13.28 -18.62 -15.25
C GLY A 203 -11.87 -19.15 -15.01
N LEU A 204 -10.83 -18.31 -15.06
CA LEU A 204 -9.43 -18.74 -14.92
C LEU A 204 -9.02 -19.04 -13.48
N GLY A 205 -9.79 -18.59 -12.49
CA GLY A 205 -9.50 -18.85 -11.07
C GLY A 205 -10.36 -17.99 -10.16
N GLY A 206 -10.16 -18.10 -8.85
CA GLY A 206 -10.74 -17.25 -7.82
C GLY A 206 -9.77 -16.20 -7.32
N ALA A 207 -10.25 -15.27 -6.49
CA ALA A 207 -9.43 -14.29 -5.79
C ALA A 207 -9.87 -14.14 -4.33
N ILE A 208 -8.98 -13.65 -3.47
CA ILE A 208 -9.28 -13.31 -2.08
C ILE A 208 -9.11 -11.81 -1.94
N LEU A 209 -10.21 -11.11 -1.62
CA LEU A 209 -10.27 -9.65 -1.55
C LEU A 209 -10.96 -9.19 -0.27
N PRO A 210 -10.62 -7.99 0.23
CA PRO A 210 -11.45 -7.30 1.22
C PRO A 210 -12.88 -7.09 0.71
N SER A 211 -13.88 -7.22 1.56
CA SER A 211 -15.29 -7.19 1.16
C SER A 211 -15.69 -5.93 0.43
N ARG A 212 -15.13 -4.77 0.83
CA ARG A 212 -15.37 -3.47 0.15
C ARG A 212 -14.84 -3.40 -1.29
N LEU A 213 -13.85 -4.21 -1.61
CA LEU A 213 -13.28 -4.30 -2.96
C LEU A 213 -13.97 -5.34 -3.83
N CYS A 214 -14.85 -6.14 -3.25
CA CYS A 214 -15.63 -7.09 -4.01
C CYS A 214 -16.70 -6.37 -4.85
N PRO A 215 -16.99 -6.84 -6.07
CA PRO A 215 -18.10 -6.30 -6.83
C PRO A 215 -19.42 -6.64 -6.12
N PRO A 216 -20.45 -5.79 -6.24
CA PRO A 216 -21.79 -6.18 -5.82
C PRO A 216 -22.21 -7.48 -6.53
N ASN A 217 -22.90 -8.38 -5.82
CA ASN A 217 -23.35 -9.68 -6.36
C ASN A 217 -24.19 -9.59 -7.66
N SER A 218 -24.62 -8.40 -8.03
CA SER A 218 -25.49 -8.13 -9.19
C SER A 218 -24.77 -7.47 -10.38
N ALA A 219 -23.49 -7.06 -10.25
CA ALA A 219 -22.90 -6.14 -11.25
C ALA A 219 -22.63 -6.79 -12.61
N ASP A 220 -22.14 -8.05 -12.69
CA ASP A 220 -21.78 -8.68 -13.98
C ASP A 220 -22.36 -10.09 -14.21
N GLY A 221 -23.14 -10.60 -13.28
CA GLY A 221 -23.77 -11.92 -13.42
C GLY A 221 -22.82 -13.15 -13.47
N ASN A 222 -21.51 -12.92 -13.64
CA ASN A 222 -20.51 -13.97 -13.84
C ASN A 222 -19.62 -14.25 -12.63
N ILE A 223 -19.80 -13.50 -11.54
CA ILE A 223 -18.98 -13.59 -10.33
C ILE A 223 -19.88 -13.86 -9.13
N ALA A 224 -19.46 -14.78 -8.26
CA ALA A 224 -20.00 -15.01 -6.94
C ALA A 224 -19.02 -14.56 -5.86
N VAL A 225 -19.53 -13.94 -4.79
CA VAL A 225 -18.74 -13.46 -3.65
C VAL A 225 -19.24 -14.15 -2.38
N ARG A 226 -18.33 -14.73 -1.61
CA ARG A 226 -18.65 -15.40 -0.34
C ARG A 226 -17.63 -15.01 0.73
N PRO A 227 -18.04 -14.84 2.00
CA PRO A 227 -17.13 -14.62 3.09
C PRO A 227 -16.08 -15.72 3.20
N LEU A 228 -14.81 -15.35 3.41
CA LEU A 228 -13.71 -16.26 3.73
C LEU A 228 -13.72 -16.56 5.23
N THR A 229 -13.55 -17.83 5.57
CA THR A 229 -13.48 -18.29 6.96
C THR A 229 -12.34 -19.29 7.15
N GLU A 230 -12.02 -19.62 8.39
CA GLU A 230 -11.09 -20.69 8.80
C GLU A 230 -9.73 -20.70 8.06
N PRO A 231 -8.82 -19.76 8.37
CA PRO A 231 -8.88 -18.78 9.46
C PRO A 231 -9.65 -17.51 9.07
N LYS A 232 -10.23 -16.83 10.05
CA LYS A 232 -10.73 -15.48 9.84
C LYS A 232 -9.54 -14.57 9.56
N MET A 233 -9.57 -13.89 8.43
CA MET A 233 -8.61 -12.87 8.06
C MET A 233 -9.30 -11.51 8.08
N THR A 234 -8.60 -10.52 8.60
CA THR A 234 -9.07 -9.13 8.64
C THR A 234 -8.08 -8.26 7.88
N HIS A 235 -8.58 -7.44 7.00
CA HIS A 235 -7.79 -6.44 6.29
C HIS A 235 -7.88 -5.12 7.06
N HIS A 236 -6.79 -4.73 7.70
CA HIS A 236 -6.71 -3.50 8.48
C HIS A 236 -6.15 -2.37 7.61
N LEU A 237 -6.65 -1.16 7.80
CA LEU A 237 -6.09 0.05 7.22
C LEU A 237 -5.63 1.00 8.32
N TYR A 238 -4.40 1.46 8.19
CA TYR A 238 -3.79 2.46 9.06
C TYR A 238 -3.17 3.58 8.23
N ALA A 239 -3.33 4.81 8.71
CA ALA A 239 -2.48 5.91 8.28
C ALA A 239 -1.23 5.91 9.15
N ILE A 240 -0.06 6.06 8.52
CA ILE A 240 1.23 6.07 9.19
C ILE A 240 2.07 7.27 8.75
N TRP A 241 2.91 7.77 9.65
CA TRP A 241 4.00 8.69 9.36
C TRP A 241 5.18 8.39 10.28
N LYS A 242 6.36 8.85 9.89
CA LYS A 242 7.58 8.54 10.65
C LYS A 242 7.57 9.22 12.02
N LYS A 243 7.77 8.43 13.07
CA LYS A 243 7.86 8.92 14.45
C LYS A 243 9.06 9.84 14.63
N GLY A 244 8.85 10.96 15.32
CA GLY A 244 9.90 11.92 15.62
C GLY A 244 10.40 12.76 14.44
N ARG A 245 9.78 12.62 13.26
CA ARG A 245 10.07 13.49 12.12
C ARG A 245 9.21 14.75 12.20
N TYR A 246 9.82 15.88 11.81
CA TYR A 246 9.05 17.09 11.55
C TYR A 246 8.07 16.86 10.40
N LEU A 247 6.83 17.19 10.64
CA LEU A 247 5.77 17.13 9.62
C LEU A 247 5.56 18.51 9.04
N SER A 248 5.50 18.61 7.71
CA SER A 248 5.12 19.83 7.01
C SER A 248 3.72 20.28 7.46
N ARG A 249 3.40 21.57 7.24
CA ARG A 249 2.06 22.09 7.51
C ARG A 249 0.99 21.30 6.75
N ALA A 250 1.23 20.99 5.48
CA ALA A 250 0.33 20.22 4.64
C ALA A 250 0.09 18.81 5.20
N ALA A 251 1.14 18.12 5.67
CA ALA A 251 1.03 16.79 6.26
C ALA A 251 0.23 16.81 7.58
N ARG A 252 0.46 17.80 8.46
CA ARG A 252 -0.33 17.96 9.69
C ARG A 252 -1.80 18.19 9.39
N LEU A 253 -2.11 19.12 8.48
CA LEU A 253 -3.51 19.41 8.09
C LEU A 253 -4.19 18.18 7.48
N TRP A 254 -3.49 17.41 6.67
CA TRP A 254 -4.03 16.15 6.11
C TRP A 254 -4.35 15.13 7.19
N ILE A 255 -3.43 14.93 8.16
CA ILE A 255 -3.62 13.99 9.26
C ILE A 255 -4.82 14.39 10.12
N GLU A 256 -4.91 15.66 10.51
CA GLU A 256 -6.02 16.19 11.32
C GLU A 256 -7.34 16.07 10.55
N PHE A 257 -7.36 16.53 9.31
CA PHE A 257 -8.52 16.45 8.44
C PHE A 257 -9.03 15.02 8.29
N THR A 258 -8.10 14.07 8.04
CA THR A 258 -8.46 12.66 7.87
C THR A 258 -9.02 12.06 9.16
N LYS A 259 -8.45 12.38 10.33
CA LYS A 259 -8.98 11.95 11.64
C LYS A 259 -10.39 12.45 11.87
N ASP A 260 -10.66 13.71 11.60
CA ASP A 260 -11.98 14.32 11.81
C ASP A 260 -13.05 13.73 10.90
N HIS A 261 -12.66 13.35 9.67
CA HIS A 261 -13.57 12.79 8.67
C HIS A 261 -13.73 11.27 8.75
N LEU A 262 -12.93 10.56 9.52
CA LEU A 262 -13.07 9.12 9.73
C LEU A 262 -14.44 8.71 10.29
N THR A 263 -15.00 9.54 11.14
CA THR A 263 -16.34 9.31 11.72
C THR A 263 -17.43 9.36 10.65
N LEU A 264 -17.26 10.20 9.62
CA LEU A 264 -18.17 10.28 8.48
C LEU A 264 -18.02 9.05 7.57
N LEU A 265 -16.78 8.63 7.30
CA LEU A 265 -16.47 7.45 6.49
C LEU A 265 -16.98 6.15 7.12
N ASN A 266 -17.01 6.07 8.44
CA ASN A 266 -17.54 4.91 9.16
C ASN A 266 -19.06 4.93 9.35
N LYS A 267 -19.72 6.09 9.35
CA LYS A 267 -21.19 6.20 9.44
C LYS A 267 -21.89 5.78 8.15
N GLU A 268 -21.32 6.09 6.99
CA GLU A 268 -21.88 5.64 5.69
C GLU A 268 -21.92 4.10 5.59
N LYS A 269 -21.02 3.39 6.27
CA LYS A 269 -21.05 1.91 6.40
C LYS A 269 -22.31 1.39 7.10
N LEU A 270 -22.71 2.04 8.19
CA LEU A 270 -23.86 1.60 8.97
C LEU A 270 -25.18 1.79 8.19
N ASP A 271 -25.26 2.84 7.39
CA ASP A 271 -26.45 3.16 6.62
C ASP A 271 -26.60 2.25 5.39
N ASP A 272 -25.48 1.79 4.79
CA ASP A 272 -25.50 0.83 3.67
C ASP A 272 -25.76 -0.61 4.14
N GLU A 273 -25.25 -1.01 5.31
CA GLU A 273 -25.57 -2.31 5.95
C GLU A 273 -27.03 -2.39 6.42
N ILE A 274 -27.69 -1.26 6.69
CA ILE A 274 -29.13 -1.22 7.08
C ILE A 274 -30.05 -1.20 5.86
N ARG A 275 -29.56 -0.80 4.69
CA ARG A 275 -30.35 -0.71 3.45
C ARG A 275 -30.21 -1.90 2.50
N GLY A 276 -29.32 -2.87 2.75
CA GLY A 276 -29.14 -4.10 1.98
C GLY A 276 -29.61 -5.35 2.72
#